data_73bf2bb0dc906eaa21c1b6e1b230e205
#
_entry.id   73bf2bb0dc906eaa21c1b6e1b230e205
#
_cell.length_a   1.000
_cell.length_b   1.000
_cell.length_c   1.000
_cell.angle_alpha   90.00
_cell.angle_beta   90.00
_cell.angle_gamma   90.00
#
_symmetry.space_group_name_H-M   'P 1'
#
loop_
_entity.id
_entity.type
_entity.pdbx_description
1 polymer ?
#
loop_
_entity_poly.entity_id
_entity_poly.type
_entity_poly.pdbx_seq_one_letter_code
_entity_poly.pdbx_strand_id
1 'polypeptide(L)'
;SSWEPGCLQYHVNRPVDYLLEAEPWKAAKLSTSTVRDLGIEQNVSGSAAEMRSGNLGIVLSQTMATLRDELDAEGAGKALVIVNSYREAEDARDRIEQEFRRKGQAIKVAALVRNNHEHREHFVPRSEVYKFCDHPAKVLVAPAMAIERGFNIVDRGGHAVFTSLIFSVRPMGTPHDLGGRYRKLNGLIEREVGDYPANPGEFATEVRASAWRTWKTMERDENLPMGAWRTMGRQFLVDDAISTLMVTIIQIFGRLARLADKERPAPHVYFADAAFRG
;
A
#
# COMPACT_ATOMS: atom_id res chain seq x y z
N SER A 1 -15.44 1.76 -22.46
CA SER A 1 -14.07 2.25 -22.37
C SER A 1 -13.13 1.06 -22.49
N SER A 2 -12.55 0.94 -23.69
CA SER A 2 -11.59 -0.10 -24.04
C SER A 2 -10.30 0.11 -23.26
N TRP A 3 -9.94 -0.83 -22.44
CA TRP A 3 -8.62 -0.96 -21.86
C TRP A 3 -7.65 -1.37 -22.97
N GLU A 4 -6.71 -0.53 -23.33
CA GLU A 4 -5.65 -0.90 -24.26
C GLU A 4 -4.57 -1.70 -23.52
N PRO A 5 -4.24 -2.93 -23.99
CA PRO A 5 -3.25 -3.78 -23.34
C PRO A 5 -1.83 -3.18 -23.25
N GLY A 6 -1.52 -2.18 -24.09
CA GLY A 6 -0.25 -1.47 -24.09
C GLY A 6 0.04 -0.64 -22.83
N CYS A 7 -0.98 -0.25 -22.06
CA CYS A 7 -0.79 0.53 -20.85
C CYS A 7 -0.09 -0.25 -19.73
N LEU A 8 -0.27 -1.56 -19.64
CA LEU A 8 0.35 -2.40 -18.60
C LEU A 8 1.85 -2.61 -18.80
N GLN A 9 2.32 -2.68 -20.03
CA GLN A 9 3.76 -2.83 -20.32
C GLN A 9 4.58 -1.57 -20.00
N TYR A 10 3.99 -0.39 -20.10
CA TYR A 10 4.67 0.86 -19.77
C TYR A 10 4.89 1.07 -18.26
N HIS A 11 4.03 0.50 -17.43
CA HIS A 11 4.11 0.67 -15.97
C HIS A 11 5.15 -0.23 -15.29
N VAL A 12 5.57 -1.31 -15.92
CA VAL A 12 6.51 -2.28 -15.34
C VAL A 12 7.98 -1.87 -15.52
N ASN A 13 8.28 -1.00 -16.48
CA ASN A 13 9.66 -0.70 -16.91
C ASN A 13 10.18 0.70 -16.56
N ARG A 14 9.43 1.52 -15.81
CA ARG A 14 9.92 2.87 -15.46
C ARG A 14 9.82 3.15 -13.96
N PRO A 15 10.81 3.86 -13.40
CA PRO A 15 10.83 4.27 -11.99
C PRO A 15 9.65 5.19 -11.64
N VAL A 16 9.45 5.40 -10.35
CA VAL A 16 8.36 6.22 -9.77
C VAL A 16 8.18 7.58 -10.45
N ASP A 17 9.24 8.18 -10.93
CA ASP A 17 9.21 9.47 -11.63
C ASP A 17 8.28 9.49 -12.85
N TYR A 18 8.14 8.36 -13.56
CA TYR A 18 7.25 8.27 -14.71
C TYR A 18 5.76 8.29 -14.31
N LEU A 19 5.42 7.70 -13.16
CA LEU A 19 4.05 7.72 -12.64
C LEU A 19 3.62 9.13 -12.20
N LEU A 20 4.61 9.98 -11.90
CA LEU A 20 4.41 11.37 -11.53
C LEU A 20 4.23 12.29 -12.74
N GLU A 21 4.68 11.85 -13.93
CA GLU A 21 4.69 12.65 -15.16
C GLU A 21 3.73 12.16 -16.26
N ALA A 22 3.19 10.93 -16.13
CA ALA A 22 2.38 10.33 -17.21
C ALA A 22 1.03 11.01 -17.37
N GLU A 23 0.85 11.71 -18.49
CA GLU A 23 -0.48 11.98 -19.02
C GLU A 23 -1.06 10.68 -19.61
N PRO A 24 -2.30 10.30 -19.29
CA PRO A 24 -3.49 11.05 -19.66
C PRO A 24 -4.44 11.37 -18.50
N TRP A 25 -4.01 11.17 -17.29
CA TRP A 25 -4.80 11.56 -16.13
C TRP A 25 -4.58 13.05 -15.93
N LYS A 26 -5.40 13.88 -16.55
CA LYS A 26 -5.41 15.35 -16.34
C LYS A 26 -5.74 15.74 -14.88
N ALA A 27 -5.67 14.80 -13.96
CA ALA A 27 -5.91 14.97 -12.56
C ALA A 27 -4.60 14.94 -11.81
N ALA A 28 -4.30 15.99 -11.08
CA ALA A 28 -3.22 16.17 -10.12
C ALA A 28 -1.86 15.60 -10.59
N LYS A 29 -1.01 16.44 -11.10
CA LYS A 29 0.42 16.15 -11.17
C LYS A 29 0.87 15.86 -9.75
N LEU A 30 1.01 14.58 -9.39
CA LEU A 30 1.80 14.19 -8.25
C LEU A 30 3.24 14.59 -8.62
N SER A 31 3.68 15.76 -8.17
CA SER A 31 5.07 16.18 -8.35
C SER A 31 5.93 15.42 -7.35
N THR A 32 7.23 15.29 -7.62
CA THR A 32 8.20 14.74 -6.67
C THR A 32 8.18 15.47 -5.32
N SER A 33 7.73 16.73 -5.29
CA SER A 33 7.51 17.51 -4.07
C SER A 33 6.33 17.02 -3.21
N THR A 34 5.44 16.19 -3.75
CA THR A 34 4.29 15.63 -3.00
C THR A 34 4.60 14.31 -2.32
N VAL A 35 5.70 13.66 -2.69
CA VAL A 35 6.16 12.40 -2.08
C VAL A 35 7.37 12.68 -1.20
N ARG A 36 7.27 12.38 0.08
CA ARG A 36 8.31 12.68 1.08
C ARG A 36 8.64 11.48 1.94
N ASP A 37 9.94 11.21 2.12
CA ASP A 37 10.42 10.34 3.20
C ASP A 37 10.52 11.17 4.49
N LEU A 38 9.90 10.67 5.57
CA LEU A 38 9.93 11.34 6.88
C LEU A 38 11.27 11.20 7.61
N GLY A 39 12.23 10.45 7.08
CA GLY A 39 13.52 10.27 7.70
C GLY A 39 13.50 9.44 8.99
N ILE A 40 12.41 8.73 9.28
CA ILE A 40 12.27 7.91 10.48
C ILE A 40 13.15 6.66 10.33
N GLU A 41 14.03 6.41 11.28
CA GLU A 41 14.97 5.27 11.23
C GLU A 41 14.35 3.94 11.65
N GLN A 42 13.17 3.99 12.29
CA GLN A 42 12.51 2.81 12.82
C GLN A 42 11.97 1.92 11.71
N ASN A 43 12.40 0.66 11.68
CA ASN A 43 11.90 -0.37 10.78
C ASN A 43 10.74 -1.13 11.44
N VAL A 44 9.55 -1.02 10.87
CA VAL A 44 8.35 -1.74 11.33
C VAL A 44 8.19 -3.05 10.55
N SER A 45 8.23 -2.97 9.23
CA SER A 45 7.89 -4.10 8.35
C SER A 45 8.97 -5.20 8.34
N GLY A 46 10.21 -4.85 8.62
CA GLY A 46 11.33 -5.81 8.74
C GLY A 46 11.60 -6.30 10.17
N SER A 47 10.82 -5.85 11.17
CA SER A 47 11.04 -6.24 12.57
C SER A 47 10.40 -7.59 12.92
N ALA A 48 10.95 -8.25 13.95
CA ALA A 48 10.34 -9.44 14.54
C ALA A 48 8.93 -9.13 15.08
N ALA A 49 8.06 -10.14 15.08
CA ALA A 49 6.64 -9.99 15.44
C ALA A 49 6.44 -9.35 16.83
N GLU A 50 7.29 -9.73 17.81
CA GLU A 50 7.21 -9.21 19.17
C GLU A 50 7.54 -7.70 19.26
N MET A 51 8.44 -7.21 18.40
CA MET A 51 8.89 -5.80 18.39
C MET A 51 8.01 -4.91 17.52
N ARG A 52 7.24 -5.50 16.63
CA ARG A 52 6.50 -4.79 15.58
C ARG A 52 5.52 -3.75 16.12
N SER A 53 4.75 -4.09 17.15
CA SER A 53 3.79 -3.15 17.76
C SER A 53 4.49 -1.98 18.42
N GLY A 54 5.63 -2.20 19.09
CA GLY A 54 6.46 -1.15 19.66
C GLY A 54 7.03 -0.22 18.59
N ASN A 55 7.61 -0.80 17.53
CA ASN A 55 8.18 -0.06 16.42
C ASN A 55 7.12 0.77 15.68
N LEU A 56 5.94 0.22 15.43
CA LEU A 56 4.80 0.96 14.87
C LEU A 56 4.42 2.14 15.76
N GLY A 57 4.39 1.95 17.09
CA GLY A 57 4.12 3.03 18.03
C GLY A 57 5.13 4.17 17.94
N ILE A 58 6.42 3.86 17.78
CA ILE A 58 7.48 4.86 17.59
C ILE A 58 7.28 5.62 16.29
N VAL A 59 7.06 4.91 15.18
CA VAL A 59 6.80 5.52 13.86
C VAL A 59 5.58 6.44 13.93
N LEU A 60 4.47 5.99 14.50
CA LEU A 60 3.26 6.81 14.63
C LEU A 60 3.51 8.06 15.48
N SER A 61 4.22 7.94 16.60
CA SER A 61 4.55 9.09 17.44
C SER A 61 5.40 10.13 16.69
N GLN A 62 6.36 9.68 15.89
CA GLN A 62 7.22 10.56 15.08
C GLN A 62 6.49 11.19 13.89
N THR A 63 5.42 10.55 13.38
CA THR A 63 4.59 11.11 12.30
C THR A 63 3.56 12.13 12.77
N MET A 64 3.33 12.27 14.08
CA MET A 64 2.26 13.12 14.64
C MET A 64 2.38 14.60 14.28
N ALA A 65 3.60 15.12 14.18
CA ALA A 65 3.81 16.52 13.79
C ALA A 65 3.36 16.75 12.34
N THR A 66 3.81 15.89 11.43
CA THR A 66 3.41 15.93 10.02
C THR A 66 1.90 15.75 9.86
N LEU A 67 1.30 14.79 10.56
CA LEU A 67 -0.14 14.54 10.49
C LEU A 67 -0.95 15.76 10.96
N ARG A 68 -0.52 16.41 12.04
CA ARG A 68 -1.13 17.65 12.51
C ARG A 68 -1.03 18.76 11.47
N ASP A 69 0.18 19.02 10.96
CA ASP A 69 0.42 20.09 10.00
C ASP A 69 -0.41 19.89 8.72
N GLU A 70 -0.60 18.64 8.28
CA GLU A 70 -1.49 18.29 7.16
C GLU A 70 -2.97 18.56 7.46
N LEU A 71 -3.43 18.33 8.69
CA LEU A 71 -4.82 18.54 9.08
C LEU A 71 -5.15 20.00 9.40
N ASP A 72 -4.13 20.80 9.75
CA ASP A 72 -4.25 22.24 10.07
C ASP A 72 -4.03 23.12 8.82
N ALA A 73 -3.55 22.56 7.70
CA ALA A 73 -3.32 23.30 6.46
C ALA A 73 -4.62 23.86 5.89
N GLU A 74 -4.53 25.02 5.24
CA GLU A 74 -5.67 25.64 4.55
C GLU A 74 -6.19 24.73 3.43
N GLY A 75 -7.48 24.48 3.41
CA GLY A 75 -8.10 23.54 2.49
C GLY A 75 -7.83 22.06 2.78
N ALA A 76 -7.29 21.76 3.97
CA ALA A 76 -7.03 20.38 4.39
C ALA A 76 -8.28 19.51 4.30
N GLY A 77 -8.13 18.36 3.65
CA GLY A 77 -9.11 17.28 3.65
C GLY A 77 -8.92 16.36 4.87
N LYS A 78 -9.11 15.09 4.63
CA LYS A 78 -8.85 14.04 5.63
C LYS A 78 -7.52 13.35 5.33
N ALA A 79 -6.94 12.72 6.36
CA ALA A 79 -5.71 11.95 6.24
C ALA A 79 -6.00 10.45 6.24
N LEU A 80 -5.24 9.70 5.44
CA LEU A 80 -5.25 8.23 5.40
C LEU A 80 -3.91 7.70 5.93
N VAL A 81 -3.96 6.88 6.97
CA VAL A 81 -2.78 6.21 7.54
C VAL A 81 -2.83 4.73 7.21
N ILE A 82 -1.79 4.22 6.56
CA ILE A 82 -1.70 2.84 6.10
C ILE A 82 -0.92 1.98 7.08
N VAL A 83 -1.54 0.84 7.42
CA VAL A 83 -0.96 -0.25 8.24
C VAL A 83 -1.15 -1.59 7.51
N ASN A 84 -0.69 -2.72 8.09
CA ASN A 84 -0.79 -4.01 7.40
C ASN A 84 -1.98 -4.89 7.83
N SER A 85 -2.59 -4.63 8.99
CA SER A 85 -3.69 -5.47 9.49
C SER A 85 -4.79 -4.65 10.16
N TYR A 86 -5.99 -5.23 10.28
CA TYR A 86 -7.09 -4.61 11.01
C TYR A 86 -6.76 -4.37 12.50
N ARG A 87 -6.05 -5.31 13.13
CA ARG A 87 -5.59 -5.16 14.52
C ARG A 87 -4.62 -3.98 14.64
N GLU A 88 -3.65 -3.88 13.72
CA GLU A 88 -2.76 -2.72 13.69
C GLU A 88 -3.54 -1.41 13.46
N ALA A 89 -4.64 -1.43 12.69
CA ALA A 89 -5.46 -0.25 12.46
C ALA A 89 -6.17 0.22 13.75
N GLU A 90 -6.68 -0.71 14.53
CA GLU A 90 -7.29 -0.42 15.83
C GLU A 90 -6.26 0.11 16.83
N ASP A 91 -5.12 -0.58 16.98
CA ASP A 91 -4.03 -0.17 17.87
C ASP A 91 -3.46 1.21 17.47
N ALA A 92 -3.26 1.44 16.18
CA ALA A 92 -2.74 2.70 15.66
C ALA A 92 -3.74 3.85 15.85
N ARG A 93 -5.04 3.59 15.64
CA ARG A 93 -6.11 4.56 15.90
C ARG A 93 -6.06 5.05 17.34
N ASP A 94 -6.00 4.13 18.30
CA ASP A 94 -5.98 4.46 19.72
C ASP A 94 -4.75 5.31 20.08
N ARG A 95 -3.59 4.94 19.56
CA ARG A 95 -2.34 5.68 19.78
C ARG A 95 -2.39 7.10 19.21
N ILE A 96 -2.84 7.25 17.96
CA ILE A 96 -2.93 8.55 17.29
C ILE A 96 -3.91 9.45 18.04
N GLU A 97 -5.10 8.94 18.40
CA GLU A 97 -6.10 9.71 19.12
C GLU A 97 -5.60 10.12 20.52
N GLN A 98 -4.92 9.21 21.22
CA GLN A 98 -4.32 9.51 22.53
C GLN A 98 -3.25 10.62 22.43
N GLU A 99 -2.39 10.57 21.42
CA GLU A 99 -1.36 11.60 21.20
C GLU A 99 -1.97 12.96 20.87
N PHE A 100 -3.04 13.03 20.06
CA PHE A 100 -3.76 14.27 19.82
C PHE A 100 -4.37 14.82 21.10
N ARG A 101 -5.01 13.98 21.93
CA ARG A 101 -5.57 14.38 23.22
C ARG A 101 -4.50 14.91 24.19
N ARG A 102 -3.32 14.26 24.24
CA ARG A 102 -2.19 14.73 25.08
C ARG A 102 -1.69 16.10 24.68
N LYS A 103 -1.84 16.47 23.40
CA LYS A 103 -1.49 17.78 22.86
C LYS A 103 -2.66 18.79 22.90
N GLY A 104 -3.78 18.46 23.55
CA GLY A 104 -4.96 19.31 23.67
C GLY A 104 -5.77 19.44 22.38
N GLN A 105 -5.57 18.56 21.40
CA GLN A 105 -6.30 18.58 20.13
C GLN A 105 -7.44 17.55 20.14
N ALA A 106 -8.65 18.00 19.78
CA ALA A 106 -9.85 17.16 19.72
C ALA A 106 -10.06 16.54 18.32
N ILE A 107 -9.00 15.94 17.74
CA ILE A 107 -9.06 15.30 16.42
C ILE A 107 -9.59 13.88 16.59
N LYS A 108 -10.72 13.58 15.94
CA LYS A 108 -11.29 12.23 15.91
C LYS A 108 -10.54 11.36 14.87
N VAL A 109 -10.22 10.15 15.28
CA VAL A 109 -9.56 9.14 14.46
C VAL A 109 -10.46 7.91 14.34
N ALA A 110 -10.58 7.34 13.15
CA ALA A 110 -11.33 6.11 12.92
C ALA A 110 -10.42 5.02 12.39
N ALA A 111 -10.72 3.77 12.74
CA ALA A 111 -10.09 2.60 12.16
C ALA A 111 -11.02 1.89 11.19
N LEU A 112 -10.48 1.44 10.05
CA LEU A 112 -11.17 0.53 9.15
C LEU A 112 -11.19 -0.87 9.78
N VAL A 113 -12.38 -1.46 9.88
CA VAL A 113 -12.59 -2.78 10.49
C VAL A 113 -13.29 -3.75 9.54
N ARG A 114 -13.31 -5.03 9.89
CA ARG A 114 -14.08 -6.04 9.15
C ARG A 114 -15.58 -5.77 9.27
N ASN A 115 -16.37 -6.24 8.29
CA ASN A 115 -17.82 -6.01 8.26
C ASN A 115 -18.60 -6.61 9.44
N ASN A 116 -18.05 -7.62 10.10
CA ASN A 116 -18.65 -8.28 11.27
C ASN A 116 -18.18 -7.72 12.61
N HIS A 117 -17.50 -6.58 12.60
CA HIS A 117 -17.06 -5.91 13.81
C HIS A 117 -18.24 -5.19 14.49
N GLU A 118 -18.19 -5.06 15.83
CA GLU A 118 -19.19 -4.27 16.56
C GLU A 118 -19.21 -2.82 16.08
N HIS A 119 -20.41 -2.29 15.86
CA HIS A 119 -20.60 -0.89 15.48
C HIS A 119 -20.24 0.04 16.64
N ARG A 120 -19.17 0.81 16.46
CA ARG A 120 -18.77 1.89 17.37
C ARG A 120 -18.45 3.14 16.54
N GLU A 121 -18.67 4.33 17.10
CA GLU A 121 -18.50 5.61 16.39
C GLU A 121 -17.11 5.79 15.74
N HIS A 122 -16.10 5.15 16.29
CA HIS A 122 -14.71 5.25 15.82
C HIS A 122 -14.27 4.08 14.91
N PHE A 123 -15.19 3.18 14.55
CA PHE A 123 -14.93 2.08 13.62
C PHE A 123 -15.73 2.27 12.34
N VAL A 124 -15.05 2.06 11.21
CA VAL A 124 -15.66 2.12 9.88
C VAL A 124 -15.63 0.72 9.30
N PRO A 125 -16.78 0.05 9.15
CA PRO A 125 -16.84 -1.25 8.47
C PRO A 125 -16.35 -1.12 7.03
N ARG A 126 -15.62 -2.13 6.55
CA ARG A 126 -15.07 -2.11 5.20
C ARG A 126 -16.13 -1.84 4.12
N SER A 127 -17.33 -2.42 4.25
CA SER A 127 -18.45 -2.20 3.32
C SER A 127 -18.95 -0.75 3.30
N GLU A 128 -18.68 0.04 4.32
CA GLU A 128 -19.18 1.41 4.48
C GLU A 128 -18.09 2.49 4.31
N VAL A 129 -16.87 2.09 3.96
CA VAL A 129 -15.74 3.03 3.85
C VAL A 129 -15.99 4.15 2.83
N TYR A 130 -16.81 3.92 1.81
CA TYR A 130 -17.21 4.92 0.83
C TYR A 130 -17.99 6.10 1.44
N LYS A 131 -18.61 5.90 2.62
CA LYS A 131 -19.31 6.95 3.40
C LYS A 131 -18.37 7.79 4.27
N PHE A 132 -17.06 7.50 4.24
CA PHE A 132 -16.10 8.18 5.12
C PHE A 132 -16.04 9.70 4.89
N CYS A 133 -16.47 10.20 3.74
CA CYS A 133 -16.58 11.65 3.50
C CYS A 133 -17.46 12.34 4.56
N ASP A 134 -18.58 11.73 4.95
CA ASP A 134 -19.53 12.25 5.92
C ASP A 134 -19.18 11.86 7.38
N HIS A 135 -18.16 11.03 7.58
CA HIS A 135 -17.73 10.58 8.92
C HIS A 135 -17.05 11.72 9.70
N PRO A 136 -17.32 11.89 11.01
CA PRO A 136 -16.75 12.99 11.80
C PRO A 136 -15.23 12.91 12.01
N ALA A 137 -14.63 11.73 11.84
CA ALA A 137 -13.19 11.57 11.96
C ALA A 137 -12.44 12.27 10.80
N LYS A 138 -11.32 12.88 11.14
CA LYS A 138 -10.39 13.51 10.19
C LYS A 138 -9.30 12.56 9.71
N VAL A 139 -9.04 11.50 10.44
CA VAL A 139 -8.02 10.48 10.12
C VAL A 139 -8.70 9.12 9.99
N LEU A 140 -8.41 8.41 8.92
CA LEU A 140 -8.74 6.99 8.75
C LEU A 140 -7.45 6.17 8.83
N VAL A 141 -7.40 5.20 9.72
CA VAL A 141 -6.34 4.20 9.75
C VAL A 141 -6.85 2.93 9.08
N ALA A 142 -6.14 2.44 8.06
CA ALA A 142 -6.62 1.32 7.27
C ALA A 142 -5.51 0.36 6.85
N PRO A 143 -5.79 -0.95 6.81
CA PRO A 143 -4.88 -1.92 6.22
C PRO A 143 -4.72 -1.68 4.72
N ALA A 144 -3.48 -1.73 4.21
CA ALA A 144 -3.18 -1.56 2.79
C ALA A 144 -4.06 -2.45 1.90
N MET A 145 -4.10 -3.75 2.17
CA MET A 145 -4.87 -4.73 1.39
C MET A 145 -6.39 -4.52 1.45
N ALA A 146 -6.90 -3.85 2.50
CA ALA A 146 -8.32 -3.59 2.62
C ALA A 146 -8.78 -2.40 1.79
N ILE A 147 -7.86 -1.45 1.52
CA ILE A 147 -8.18 -0.19 0.85
C ILE A 147 -7.66 -0.11 -0.59
N GLU A 148 -6.70 -0.97 -0.98
CA GLU A 148 -6.10 -0.93 -2.33
C GLU A 148 -7.11 -1.18 -3.44
N ARG A 149 -8.16 -1.99 -3.20
CA ARG A 149 -9.15 -2.40 -4.20
C ARG A 149 -10.58 -2.11 -3.78
N GLY A 150 -11.42 -1.77 -4.76
CA GLY A 150 -12.88 -1.88 -4.68
C GLY A 150 -13.63 -0.68 -4.12
N PHE A 151 -12.99 0.34 -3.56
CA PHE A 151 -13.72 1.45 -2.96
C PHE A 151 -13.41 2.79 -3.61
N ASN A 152 -14.47 3.57 -3.84
CA ASN A 152 -14.39 4.95 -4.28
C ASN A 152 -14.70 5.84 -3.07
N ILE A 153 -13.66 6.42 -2.46
CA ILE A 153 -13.81 7.29 -1.29
C ILE A 153 -13.71 8.73 -1.77
N VAL A 154 -14.85 9.26 -2.16
CA VAL A 154 -14.99 10.60 -2.73
C VAL A 154 -16.05 11.39 -1.94
N ASP A 155 -15.98 12.71 -2.01
CA ASP A 155 -17.02 13.57 -1.50
C ASP A 155 -18.23 13.62 -2.45
N ARG A 156 -19.25 14.41 -2.11
CA ARG A 156 -20.47 14.54 -2.92
C ARG A 156 -20.21 15.19 -4.29
N GLY A 157 -19.09 15.88 -4.46
CA GLY A 157 -18.62 16.45 -5.74
C GLY A 157 -17.79 15.46 -6.56
N GLY A 158 -17.55 14.26 -6.08
CA GLY A 158 -16.71 13.26 -6.73
C GLY A 158 -15.20 13.43 -6.51
N HIS A 159 -14.79 14.36 -5.64
CA HIS A 159 -13.37 14.62 -5.36
C HIS A 159 -12.85 13.68 -4.29
N ALA A 160 -11.55 13.39 -4.31
CA ALA A 160 -10.89 12.60 -3.27
C ALA A 160 -11.09 13.22 -1.89
N VAL A 161 -11.46 12.39 -0.92
CA VAL A 161 -11.69 12.82 0.47
C VAL A 161 -10.36 13.07 1.20
N PHE A 162 -9.33 12.29 0.83
CA PHE A 162 -8.02 12.38 1.45
C PHE A 162 -7.12 13.34 0.71
N THR A 163 -6.48 14.25 1.44
CA THR A 163 -5.43 15.16 0.94
C THR A 163 -4.04 14.71 1.37
N SER A 164 -3.94 13.83 2.36
CA SER A 164 -2.66 13.28 2.80
C SER A 164 -2.75 11.77 3.05
N LEU A 165 -1.64 11.09 2.76
CA LEU A 165 -1.45 9.65 2.88
C LEU A 165 -0.13 9.36 3.59
N ILE A 166 -0.18 8.60 4.68
CA ILE A 166 0.99 8.20 5.44
C ILE A 166 1.12 6.68 5.41
N PHE A 167 2.18 6.19 4.82
CA PHE A 167 2.57 4.79 4.91
C PHE A 167 3.39 4.58 6.19
N SER A 168 2.73 4.18 7.28
CA SER A 168 3.39 3.86 8.55
C SER A 168 4.11 2.52 8.53
N VAL A 169 3.80 1.69 7.54
CA VAL A 169 4.40 0.39 7.28
C VAL A 169 4.58 0.23 5.78
N ARG A 170 5.58 -0.53 5.35
CA ARG A 170 5.67 -0.99 3.98
C ARG A 170 4.57 -2.05 3.75
N PRO A 171 3.64 -1.84 2.80
CA PRO A 171 2.62 -2.83 2.50
C PRO A 171 3.23 -4.20 2.21
N MET A 172 2.69 -5.22 2.84
CA MET A 172 3.11 -6.61 2.64
C MET A 172 1.91 -7.43 2.19
N GLY A 173 2.15 -8.38 1.31
CA GLY A 173 1.14 -9.36 0.93
C GLY A 173 0.65 -10.17 2.14
N THR A 174 -0.54 -10.73 2.04
CA THR A 174 -1.10 -11.60 3.07
C THR A 174 -0.21 -12.83 3.25
N PRO A 175 0.30 -13.12 4.46
CA PRO A 175 1.01 -14.36 4.72
C PRO A 175 0.14 -15.56 4.28
N HIS A 176 0.76 -16.53 3.62
CA HIS A 176 0.08 -17.74 3.13
C HIS A 176 -0.99 -17.49 2.04
N ASP A 177 -0.92 -16.40 1.27
CA ASP A 177 -1.76 -16.21 0.07
C ASP A 177 -1.38 -17.21 -1.03
N LEU A 178 -2.00 -18.40 -0.97
CA LEU A 178 -1.80 -19.44 -1.98
C LEU A 178 -2.16 -18.94 -3.39
N GLY A 179 -3.21 -18.12 -3.52
CA GLY A 179 -3.59 -17.54 -4.81
C GLY A 179 -2.51 -16.63 -5.39
N GLY A 180 -1.89 -15.81 -4.54
CA GLY A 180 -0.72 -15.01 -4.92
C GLY A 180 0.47 -15.86 -5.33
N ARG A 181 0.76 -16.93 -4.56
CA ARG A 181 1.85 -17.88 -4.90
C ARG A 181 1.61 -18.58 -6.25
N TYR A 182 0.40 -19.04 -6.52
CA TYR A 182 0.08 -19.64 -7.82
C TYR A 182 0.22 -18.65 -8.98
N ARG A 183 -0.22 -17.40 -8.81
CA ARG A 183 -0.02 -16.37 -9.85
C ARG A 183 1.47 -16.09 -10.11
N LYS A 184 2.27 -16.01 -9.05
CA LYS A 184 3.73 -15.88 -9.16
C LYS A 184 4.35 -17.05 -9.91
N LEU A 185 3.99 -18.28 -9.50
CA LEU A 185 4.49 -19.51 -10.12
C LEU A 185 4.18 -19.52 -11.63
N ASN A 186 2.95 -19.23 -12.00
CA ASN A 186 2.54 -19.19 -13.40
C ASN A 186 3.33 -18.13 -14.20
N GLY A 187 3.47 -16.91 -13.67
CA GLY A 187 4.22 -15.85 -14.35
C GLY A 187 5.72 -16.14 -14.46
N LEU A 188 6.30 -16.92 -13.55
CA LEU A 188 7.70 -17.36 -13.62
C LEU A 188 7.87 -18.46 -14.64
N ILE A 189 6.99 -19.45 -14.65
CA ILE A 189 7.01 -20.55 -15.63
C ILE A 189 6.84 -19.99 -17.05
N GLU A 190 5.90 -19.08 -17.27
CA GLU A 190 5.69 -18.44 -18.55
C GLU A 190 6.95 -17.74 -19.08
N ARG A 191 7.73 -17.13 -18.21
CA ARG A 191 9.01 -16.50 -18.57
C ARG A 191 10.15 -17.49 -18.83
N GLU A 192 10.20 -18.60 -18.06
CA GLU A 192 11.26 -19.60 -18.18
C GLU A 192 11.08 -20.52 -19.38
N VAL A 193 9.84 -20.88 -19.68
CA VAL A 193 9.54 -21.88 -20.72
C VAL A 193 9.51 -21.27 -22.12
N GLY A 194 9.39 -19.93 -22.23
CA GLY A 194 9.42 -19.24 -23.52
C GLY A 194 8.33 -19.65 -24.50
N ASP A 195 8.64 -19.57 -25.81
CA ASP A 195 7.69 -19.92 -26.86
C ASP A 195 7.38 -21.42 -26.89
N TYR A 196 6.14 -21.76 -27.24
CA TYR A 196 5.62 -23.14 -27.27
C TYR A 196 6.53 -24.04 -28.12
N PRO A 197 7.13 -25.10 -27.55
CA PRO A 197 7.92 -26.05 -28.33
C PRO A 197 7.01 -26.87 -29.26
N ALA A 198 7.61 -27.38 -30.33
CA ALA A 198 6.89 -28.19 -31.33
C ALA A 198 6.29 -29.50 -30.78
N ASN A 199 6.79 -29.96 -29.61
CA ASN A 199 6.32 -31.18 -28.96
C ASN A 199 5.56 -30.90 -27.66
N PRO A 200 4.24 -31.05 -27.63
CA PRO A 200 3.41 -30.79 -26.42
C PRO A 200 3.76 -31.67 -25.22
N GLY A 201 4.27 -32.88 -25.42
CA GLY A 201 4.63 -33.78 -24.32
C GLY A 201 5.91 -33.34 -23.59
N GLU A 202 6.92 -32.91 -24.35
CA GLU A 202 8.15 -32.34 -23.81
C GLU A 202 7.84 -31.02 -23.07
N PHE A 203 7.02 -30.17 -23.67
CA PHE A 203 6.56 -28.92 -23.02
C PHE A 203 5.89 -29.19 -21.68
N ALA A 204 4.94 -30.12 -21.61
CA ALA A 204 4.27 -30.44 -20.35
C ALA A 204 5.23 -30.97 -19.27
N THR A 205 6.26 -31.70 -19.69
CA THR A 205 7.30 -32.22 -18.77
C THR A 205 8.20 -31.10 -18.27
N GLU A 206 8.61 -30.19 -19.13
CA GLU A 206 9.44 -29.04 -18.79
C GLU A 206 8.69 -28.05 -17.88
N VAL A 207 7.43 -27.74 -18.19
CA VAL A 207 6.57 -26.90 -17.34
C VAL A 207 6.42 -27.50 -15.93
N ARG A 208 6.18 -28.80 -15.80
CA ARG A 208 6.10 -29.46 -14.49
C ARG A 208 7.42 -29.38 -13.73
N ALA A 209 8.53 -29.65 -14.39
CA ALA A 209 9.84 -29.60 -13.76
C ALA A 209 10.20 -28.19 -13.31
N SER A 210 9.93 -27.18 -14.13
CA SER A 210 10.13 -25.78 -13.80
C SER A 210 9.21 -25.36 -12.64
N ALA A 211 7.91 -25.69 -12.71
CA ALA A 211 6.94 -25.41 -11.65
C ALA A 211 7.37 -25.99 -10.30
N TRP A 212 7.85 -27.24 -10.30
CA TRP A 212 8.31 -27.89 -9.09
C TRP A 212 9.57 -27.23 -8.49
N ARG A 213 10.57 -26.93 -9.34
CA ARG A 213 11.79 -26.25 -8.89
C ARG A 213 11.48 -24.88 -8.31
N THR A 214 10.65 -24.10 -9.00
CA THR A 214 10.25 -22.75 -8.59
C THR A 214 9.45 -22.79 -7.29
N TRP A 215 8.48 -23.71 -7.19
CA TRP A 215 7.70 -23.90 -5.95
C TRP A 215 8.60 -24.21 -4.75
N LYS A 216 9.51 -25.18 -4.89
CA LYS A 216 10.46 -25.54 -3.83
C LYS A 216 11.37 -24.38 -3.44
N THR A 217 11.78 -23.57 -4.38
CA THR A 217 12.56 -22.36 -4.12
C THR A 217 11.72 -21.34 -3.33
N MET A 218 10.49 -21.10 -3.74
CA MET A 218 9.59 -20.18 -3.04
C MET A 218 9.29 -20.67 -1.61
N GLU A 219 8.98 -21.95 -1.45
CA GLU A 219 8.68 -22.55 -0.14
C GLU A 219 9.86 -22.41 0.84
N ARG A 220 11.09 -22.65 0.35
CA ARG A 220 12.30 -22.56 1.16
C ARG A 220 12.69 -21.12 1.49
N ASP A 221 12.60 -20.24 0.51
CA ASP A 221 13.20 -18.91 0.57
C ASP A 221 12.18 -17.82 0.97
N GLU A 222 10.88 -18.13 1.04
CA GLU A 222 9.79 -17.15 1.25
C GLU A 222 9.93 -16.35 2.57
N ASN A 223 10.40 -16.99 3.61
CA ASN A 223 10.57 -16.36 4.93
C ASN A 223 11.89 -15.59 5.07
N LEU A 224 12.73 -15.61 4.04
CA LEU A 224 14.00 -14.89 4.06
C LEU A 224 13.79 -13.40 3.76
N PRO A 225 14.58 -12.52 4.35
CA PRO A 225 14.54 -11.10 4.03
C PRO A 225 15.01 -10.87 2.58
N MET A 226 14.53 -9.80 1.96
CA MET A 226 14.84 -9.44 0.56
C MET A 226 16.35 -9.36 0.29
N GLY A 227 17.14 -8.89 1.27
CA GLY A 227 18.60 -8.88 1.17
C GLY A 227 19.21 -10.26 1.00
N ALA A 228 18.67 -11.28 1.67
CA ALA A 228 19.10 -12.67 1.49
C ALA A 228 18.74 -13.18 0.09
N TRP A 229 17.57 -12.84 -0.46
CA TRP A 229 17.20 -13.19 -1.84
C TRP A 229 18.20 -12.62 -2.85
N ARG A 230 18.60 -11.34 -2.69
CA ARG A 230 19.63 -10.71 -3.55
C ARG A 230 20.95 -11.45 -3.47
N THR A 231 21.44 -11.73 -2.27
CA THR A 231 22.71 -12.45 -2.03
C THR A 231 22.70 -13.85 -2.60
N MET A 232 21.56 -14.54 -2.60
CA MET A 232 21.38 -15.88 -3.15
C MET A 232 21.09 -15.89 -4.66
N GLY A 233 21.14 -14.76 -5.34
CA GLY A 233 20.81 -14.66 -6.77
C GLY A 233 19.33 -14.90 -7.10
N ARG A 234 18.43 -14.69 -6.13
CA ARG A 234 16.97 -14.82 -6.30
C ARG A 234 16.33 -13.54 -6.80
N GLN A 235 16.91 -12.93 -7.82
CA GLN A 235 16.47 -11.63 -8.36
C GLN A 235 14.99 -11.64 -8.72
N PHE A 236 14.45 -12.74 -9.25
CA PHE A 236 13.04 -12.88 -9.59
C PHE A 236 12.08 -12.70 -8.38
N LEU A 237 12.48 -13.16 -7.17
CA LEU A 237 11.67 -12.94 -5.94
C LEU A 237 11.73 -11.47 -5.52
N VAL A 238 12.86 -10.83 -5.70
CA VAL A 238 13.03 -9.40 -5.43
C VAL A 238 12.16 -8.58 -6.37
N ASP A 239 12.25 -8.84 -7.67
CA ASP A 239 11.51 -8.10 -8.69
C ASP A 239 10.00 -8.26 -8.52
N ASP A 240 9.54 -9.46 -8.20
CA ASP A 240 8.12 -9.72 -7.94
C ASP A 240 7.63 -9.02 -6.66
N ALA A 241 8.43 -9.05 -5.59
CA ALA A 241 8.08 -8.35 -4.35
C ALA A 241 8.00 -6.83 -4.57
N ILE A 242 8.97 -6.25 -5.31
CA ILE A 242 8.98 -4.84 -5.66
C ILE A 242 7.77 -4.51 -6.55
N SER A 243 7.49 -5.29 -7.57
CA SER A 243 6.36 -5.08 -8.47
C SER A 243 5.03 -5.12 -7.71
N THR A 244 4.84 -6.08 -6.83
CA THR A 244 3.65 -6.20 -5.99
C THR A 244 3.48 -4.99 -5.06
N LEU A 245 4.58 -4.57 -4.41
CA LEU A 245 4.59 -3.38 -3.56
C LEU A 245 4.22 -2.13 -4.34
N MET A 246 4.83 -1.92 -5.52
CA MET A 246 4.55 -0.78 -6.39
C MET A 246 3.10 -0.74 -6.84
N VAL A 247 2.53 -1.86 -7.26
CA VAL A 247 1.10 -1.94 -7.63
C VAL A 247 0.21 -1.55 -6.47
N THR A 248 0.47 -2.05 -5.27
CA THR A 248 -0.30 -1.70 -4.06
C THR A 248 -0.20 -0.20 -3.75
N ILE A 249 1.01 0.36 -3.77
CA ILE A 249 1.24 1.79 -3.55
C ILE A 249 0.48 2.62 -4.58
N ILE A 250 0.59 2.30 -5.87
CA ILE A 250 -0.08 3.02 -6.96
C ILE A 250 -1.60 2.97 -6.81
N GLN A 251 -2.15 1.82 -6.45
CA GLN A 251 -3.59 1.66 -6.24
C GLN A 251 -4.10 2.51 -5.07
N ILE A 252 -3.32 2.59 -3.98
CA ILE A 252 -3.65 3.44 -2.84
C ILE A 252 -3.52 4.93 -3.22
N PHE A 253 -2.46 5.33 -3.96
CA PHE A 253 -2.30 6.68 -4.50
C PHE A 253 -3.49 7.11 -5.36
N GLY A 254 -4.01 6.21 -6.18
CA GLY A 254 -5.19 6.48 -6.98
C GLY A 254 -6.42 6.88 -6.18
N ARG A 255 -6.41 6.69 -4.84
CA ARG A 255 -7.48 7.17 -3.95
C ARG A 255 -7.37 8.66 -3.66
N LEU A 256 -6.17 9.24 -3.74
CA LEU A 256 -5.92 10.65 -3.54
C LEU A 256 -6.04 11.45 -4.83
N ALA A 257 -5.75 10.81 -5.97
CA ALA A 257 -5.67 11.47 -7.27
C ALA A 257 -7.03 11.55 -8.03
N ARG A 258 -8.14 11.15 -7.41
CA ARG A 258 -9.44 11.12 -8.09
C ARG A 258 -10.03 12.52 -8.21
N LEU A 259 -10.27 12.93 -9.46
CA LEU A 259 -10.90 14.19 -9.84
C LEU A 259 -10.29 15.38 -9.08
N ALA A 260 -8.98 15.50 -9.13
CA ALA A 260 -8.32 16.69 -8.59
C ALA A 260 -8.78 17.91 -9.37
N ASP A 261 -9.57 18.72 -8.72
CA ASP A 261 -9.88 20.05 -9.19
C ASP A 261 -8.59 20.88 -9.14
N LYS A 262 -8.37 21.74 -10.14
CA LYS A 262 -7.18 22.60 -10.18
C LYS A 262 -7.08 23.56 -8.99
N GLU A 263 -8.18 23.74 -8.26
CA GLU A 263 -8.28 24.61 -7.10
C GLU A 263 -7.95 23.91 -5.76
N ARG A 264 -7.81 22.57 -5.76
CA ARG A 264 -7.44 21.85 -4.53
C ARG A 264 -5.92 21.72 -4.37
N PRO A 265 -5.41 21.79 -3.15
CA PRO A 265 -3.99 21.54 -2.91
C PRO A 265 -3.59 20.15 -3.38
N ALA A 266 -2.39 20.02 -3.91
CA ALA A 266 -1.85 18.73 -4.31
C ALA A 266 -1.79 17.78 -3.11
N PRO A 267 -2.20 16.50 -3.27
CA PRO A 267 -2.15 15.55 -2.17
C PRO A 267 -0.70 15.25 -1.78
N HIS A 268 -0.45 15.08 -0.49
CA HIS A 268 0.85 14.74 0.04
C HIS A 268 0.93 13.26 0.43
N VAL A 269 2.07 12.64 0.16
CA VAL A 269 2.33 11.24 0.46
C VAL A 269 3.62 11.10 1.24
N TYR A 270 3.55 10.40 2.36
CA TYR A 270 4.65 10.24 3.29
C TYR A 270 4.99 8.77 3.50
N PHE A 271 6.27 8.45 3.38
CA PHE A 271 6.82 7.16 3.76
C PHE A 271 7.50 7.29 5.11
N ALA A 272 6.98 6.58 6.11
CA ALA A 272 7.43 6.67 7.50
C ALA A 272 8.26 5.46 7.94
N ASP A 273 8.01 4.27 7.39
CA ASP A 273 8.75 3.06 7.73
C ASP A 273 10.12 3.03 7.04
N ALA A 274 11.19 2.86 7.80
CA ALA A 274 12.56 2.71 7.26
C ALA A 274 12.70 1.57 6.26
N ALA A 275 11.80 0.58 6.29
CA ALA A 275 11.77 -0.52 5.33
C ALA A 275 11.59 -0.07 3.86
N PHE A 276 11.16 1.16 3.61
CA PHE A 276 11.09 1.70 2.24
C PHE A 276 12.45 2.08 1.66
N ARG A 277 13.50 2.23 2.49
CA ARG A 277 14.84 2.66 2.07
C ARG A 277 15.77 1.50 1.71
N GLY A 278 15.38 0.25 2.01
CA GLY A 278 16.23 -0.92 1.89
C GLY A 278 15.86 -1.91 0.80
#